data_a349a899298ed2788c4f86bb1fc85cfc
#
_entry.id   a349a899298ed2788c4f86bb1fc85cfc
#
_cell.length_a   1.000
_cell.length_b   1.000
_cell.length_c   1.000
_cell.angle_alpha   90.00
_cell.angle_beta   90.00
_cell.angle_gamma   90.00
#
_symmetry.space_group_name_H-M   'P 1'
#
loop_
_entity.id
_entity.type
_entity.pdbx_description
1 polymer ?
#
loop_
_entity_poly.entity_id
_entity_poly.type
_entity_poly.pdbx_seq_one_letter_code
_entity_poly.pdbx_strand_id
1 'polypeptide(L)'
;KHTVLVLEAGGRDNNLLIHMPYAVGKIWKNPKFNWSYNSEPEPNLGNRVLFHPRGKVLGGSSSINMTAYVRGNSGDYDRWGQTGLIDWSYDKVLPYFKKSENYLAEESSFHGTTGPMKTTISGVEDPVFDAYLSAGEALGYQHQPDFNGADQEGLSKMQVNSAEGKRFSAAVSFLHPAISRNNLEVSTRSLVKRLLFDGTKVIGIEYAKSGKTKRVFARKEVILSAGTYNSAKILLLSGIGPEDELRELGIDIIASRKNVGKNLQDHPSFNIEYKRISSSQFYQNLRLDRLAFNFIRALLFRSGPASHALAFGTGFVRSTSDKSIPDIQLFLKNFSVQDKEWFPMIRSPGPNGLGIMACHLRPESRGSVSLGSAKYQDPPKIINNFLNTENDITTLRRAFHIVRQIFEQKPFSEHIGMELTPGTNVKSDDEIDKFIRETLITVYHPIGSCRMGIDDESVVDPELRVRG
;
A
#
# COMPACT_ATOMS: atom_id res chain seq x y z
N LYS A 1 -17.20 -25.70 9.22
CA LYS A 1 -17.16 -27.05 8.64
C LYS A 1 -15.73 -27.59 8.50
N HIS A 2 -14.70 -26.73 8.34
CA HIS A 2 -13.29 -27.09 8.21
C HIS A 2 -12.50 -26.57 9.43
N THR A 3 -11.49 -27.32 9.86
CA THR A 3 -10.52 -26.84 10.84
C THR A 3 -9.46 -26.01 10.11
N VAL A 4 -9.16 -24.83 10.63
CA VAL A 4 -8.23 -23.87 10.03
C VAL A 4 -7.11 -23.53 11.02
N LEU A 5 -5.88 -23.62 10.59
CA LEU A 5 -4.70 -23.08 11.28
C LEU A 5 -4.17 -21.87 10.53
N VAL A 6 -4.14 -20.72 11.18
CA VAL A 6 -3.50 -19.50 10.67
C VAL A 6 -2.09 -19.40 11.27
N LEU A 7 -1.06 -19.31 10.39
CA LEU A 7 0.32 -19.07 10.80
C LEU A 7 0.70 -17.62 10.47
N GLU A 8 1.12 -16.87 11.47
CA GLU A 8 1.64 -15.50 11.32
C GLU A 8 3.07 -15.43 11.85
N ALA A 9 3.97 -14.88 11.04
CA ALA A 9 5.39 -14.73 11.39
C ALA A 9 5.60 -13.73 12.54
N GLY A 10 4.79 -12.67 12.58
CA GLY A 10 4.81 -11.65 13.62
C GLY A 10 4.01 -12.00 14.87
N GLY A 11 3.83 -11.01 15.70
CA GLY A 11 3.05 -11.10 16.93
C GLY A 11 1.56 -10.82 16.74
N ARG A 12 0.84 -10.75 17.87
CA ARG A 12 -0.53 -10.25 17.90
C ARG A 12 -0.56 -8.74 17.68
N ASP A 13 -1.68 -8.25 17.17
CA ASP A 13 -1.95 -6.84 16.88
C ASP A 13 -2.51 -6.04 18.07
N ASN A 14 -2.25 -6.49 19.30
CA ASN A 14 -2.78 -5.87 20.51
C ASN A 14 -2.04 -4.61 20.99
N ASN A 15 -1.11 -4.07 20.19
CA ASN A 15 -0.42 -2.83 20.51
C ASN A 15 -1.31 -1.62 20.15
N LEU A 16 -1.45 -0.69 21.09
CA LEU A 16 -2.28 0.51 20.95
C LEU A 16 -1.93 1.35 19.70
N LEU A 17 -0.64 1.46 19.38
CA LEU A 17 -0.19 2.23 18.21
C LEU A 17 -0.71 1.65 16.89
N ILE A 18 -0.92 0.33 16.80
CA ILE A 18 -1.50 -0.31 15.62
C ILE A 18 -2.95 0.16 15.40
N HIS A 19 -3.71 0.25 16.48
CA HIS A 19 -5.13 0.62 16.41
C HIS A 19 -5.36 2.12 16.27
N MET A 20 -4.34 2.95 16.52
CA MET A 20 -4.39 4.39 16.41
C MET A 20 -3.93 4.83 15.00
N PRO A 21 -4.84 5.30 14.11
CA PRO A 21 -4.48 5.62 12.73
C PRO A 21 -3.36 6.64 12.58
N TYR A 22 -3.29 7.62 13.47
CA TYR A 22 -2.25 8.66 13.49
C TYR A 22 -0.83 8.14 13.75
N ALA A 23 -0.68 6.97 14.41
CA ALA A 23 0.62 6.47 14.85
C ALA A 23 1.45 5.75 13.78
N VAL A 24 0.99 5.73 12.52
CA VAL A 24 1.58 4.95 11.41
C VAL A 24 3.08 5.17 11.24
N GLY A 25 3.56 6.41 11.30
CA GLY A 25 4.99 6.73 11.15
C GLY A 25 5.89 6.13 12.22
N LYS A 26 5.37 5.90 13.44
CA LYS A 26 6.10 5.23 14.54
C LYS A 26 6.10 3.71 14.37
N ILE A 27 5.01 3.15 13.81
CA ILE A 27 4.89 1.70 13.56
C ILE A 27 5.86 1.27 12.46
N TRP A 28 5.99 2.03 11.38
CA TRP A 28 6.91 1.69 10.27
C TRP A 28 8.36 1.56 10.70
N LYS A 29 8.79 2.31 11.70
CA LYS A 29 10.16 2.25 12.24
C LYS A 29 10.36 1.12 13.25
N ASN A 30 9.30 0.38 13.63
CA ASN A 30 9.36 -0.62 14.66
C ASN A 30 9.51 -2.04 14.08
N PRO A 31 10.68 -2.69 14.20
CA PRO A 31 10.95 -4.02 13.63
C PRO A 31 10.09 -5.14 14.23
N LYS A 32 9.37 -4.89 15.34
CA LYS A 32 8.41 -5.86 15.90
C LYS A 32 7.19 -6.03 15.02
N PHE A 33 6.82 -4.99 14.25
CA PHE A 33 5.60 -4.97 13.43
C PHE A 33 5.90 -4.87 11.95
N ASN A 34 7.16 -4.71 11.56
CA ASN A 34 7.58 -4.48 10.20
C ASN A 34 8.70 -5.43 9.80
N TRP A 35 8.63 -6.00 8.59
CA TRP A 35 9.73 -6.75 8.00
C TRP A 35 10.90 -5.84 7.63
N SER A 36 10.65 -4.57 7.36
CA SER A 36 11.64 -3.55 7.01
C SER A 36 12.54 -3.98 5.85
N TYR A 37 11.94 -4.48 4.77
CA TYR A 37 12.72 -4.84 3.59
C TYR A 37 13.32 -3.61 2.92
N ASN A 38 14.40 -3.83 2.21
CA ASN A 38 15.01 -2.88 1.29
C ASN A 38 15.08 -3.51 -0.09
N SER A 39 15.02 -2.68 -1.15
CA SER A 39 15.33 -3.15 -2.49
C SER A 39 16.83 -3.45 -2.62
N GLU A 40 17.19 -4.21 -3.65
CA GLU A 40 18.53 -4.11 -4.23
C GLU A 40 18.73 -2.70 -4.80
N PRO A 41 19.95 -2.30 -5.14
CA PRO A 41 20.20 -1.04 -5.83
C PRO A 41 19.36 -0.93 -7.11
N GLU A 42 18.56 0.14 -7.24
CA GLU A 42 17.68 0.38 -8.38
C GLU A 42 18.46 1.06 -9.54
N PRO A 43 18.64 0.40 -10.70
CA PRO A 43 19.56 0.87 -11.73
C PRO A 43 19.20 2.25 -12.28
N ASN A 44 17.93 2.51 -12.54
CA ASN A 44 17.46 3.76 -13.14
C ASN A 44 17.29 4.90 -12.12
N LEU A 45 17.56 4.64 -10.84
CA LEU A 45 17.48 5.60 -9.75
C LEU A 45 18.85 5.93 -9.16
N GLY A 46 19.93 5.82 -9.94
CA GLY A 46 21.30 6.05 -9.47
C GLY A 46 21.75 5.05 -8.42
N ASN A 47 21.30 3.81 -8.49
CA ASN A 47 21.57 2.73 -7.53
C ASN A 47 21.05 3.02 -6.11
N ARG A 48 20.04 3.83 -5.96
CA ARG A 48 19.39 4.06 -4.67
C ARG A 48 18.72 2.78 -4.18
N VAL A 49 18.76 2.58 -2.88
CA VAL A 49 18.05 1.50 -2.18
C VAL A 49 16.75 2.05 -1.63
N LEU A 50 15.63 1.42 -1.96
CA LEU A 50 14.31 1.84 -1.53
C LEU A 50 13.83 1.01 -0.32
N PHE A 51 13.24 1.70 0.65
CA PHE A 51 12.64 1.05 1.83
C PHE A 51 11.26 0.52 1.53
N HIS A 52 11.00 -0.74 1.90
CA HIS A 52 9.74 -1.44 1.68
C HIS A 52 9.13 -1.94 3.01
N PRO A 53 8.34 -1.12 3.71
CA PRO A 53 7.64 -1.57 4.91
C PRO A 53 6.58 -2.62 4.57
N ARG A 54 6.63 -3.77 5.26
CA ARG A 54 5.62 -4.84 5.18
C ARG A 54 5.25 -5.30 6.58
N GLY A 55 3.95 -5.42 6.85
CA GLY A 55 3.49 -5.83 8.17
C GLY A 55 3.97 -7.22 8.57
N LYS A 56 4.52 -7.32 9.79
CA LYS A 56 4.93 -8.56 10.46
C LYS A 56 4.14 -8.69 11.77
N VAL A 57 2.86 -8.88 11.61
CA VAL A 57 1.88 -8.85 12.70
C VAL A 57 0.55 -9.41 12.19
N LEU A 58 -0.35 -9.88 13.05
CA LEU A 58 -1.71 -10.23 12.66
C LEU A 58 -2.37 -9.09 11.89
N GLY A 59 -2.99 -9.42 10.75
CA GLY A 59 -3.51 -8.46 9.79
C GLY A 59 -2.50 -7.96 8.76
N GLY A 60 -1.22 -8.33 8.88
CA GLY A 60 -0.17 -7.98 7.91
C GLY A 60 -0.06 -6.48 7.69
N SER A 61 0.12 -6.07 6.44
CA SER A 61 0.30 -4.64 6.09
C SER A 61 -0.94 -3.78 6.36
N SER A 62 -2.15 -4.37 6.44
CA SER A 62 -3.34 -3.61 6.84
C SER A 62 -3.28 -3.10 8.30
N SER A 63 -2.46 -3.73 9.14
CA SER A 63 -2.22 -3.29 10.52
C SER A 63 -1.22 -2.14 10.64
N ILE A 64 -0.48 -1.82 9.57
CA ILE A 64 0.54 -0.77 9.58
C ILE A 64 0.42 0.26 8.46
N ASN A 65 -0.54 0.15 7.54
CA ASN A 65 -0.75 1.07 6.43
C ASN A 65 -1.33 2.42 6.87
N MET A 66 -1.48 3.36 5.95
CA MET A 66 -2.07 4.68 6.21
C MET A 66 -3.60 4.69 6.20
N THR A 67 -4.24 3.53 6.11
CA THR A 67 -5.70 3.35 6.10
C THR A 67 -6.44 3.93 4.90
N ALA A 68 -5.78 4.44 3.88
CA ALA A 68 -6.44 4.83 2.64
C ALA A 68 -7.16 3.61 2.04
N TYR A 69 -8.45 3.77 1.74
CA TYR A 69 -9.30 2.74 1.17
C TYR A 69 -9.66 3.10 -0.27
N VAL A 70 -8.97 2.47 -1.20
CA VAL A 70 -9.11 2.71 -2.64
C VAL A 70 -9.30 1.37 -3.33
N ARG A 71 -10.34 1.26 -4.16
CA ARG A 71 -10.50 0.15 -5.09
C ARG A 71 -9.73 0.43 -6.38
N GLY A 72 -9.31 -0.62 -7.08
CA GLY A 72 -8.85 -0.47 -8.45
C GLY A 72 -9.96 0.14 -9.33
N ASN A 73 -9.56 0.83 -10.40
CA ASN A 73 -10.51 1.32 -11.39
C ASN A 73 -11.26 0.15 -12.04
N SER A 74 -12.53 0.33 -12.40
CA SER A 74 -13.31 -0.70 -13.09
C SER A 74 -12.58 -1.26 -14.31
N GLY A 75 -11.95 -0.38 -15.11
CA GLY A 75 -11.17 -0.77 -16.29
C GLY A 75 -9.94 -1.64 -15.98
N ASP A 76 -9.42 -1.66 -14.75
CA ASP A 76 -8.33 -2.57 -14.38
C ASP A 76 -8.81 -4.02 -14.28
N TYR A 77 -9.98 -4.24 -13.70
CA TYR A 77 -10.62 -5.55 -13.60
C TYR A 77 -11.16 -6.03 -14.96
N ASP A 78 -11.74 -5.12 -15.74
CA ASP A 78 -12.26 -5.46 -17.07
C ASP A 78 -11.13 -5.87 -18.02
N ARG A 79 -9.94 -5.28 -17.90
CA ARG A 79 -8.75 -5.77 -18.61
C ARG A 79 -8.36 -7.19 -18.19
N TRP A 80 -8.50 -7.55 -16.91
CA TRP A 80 -8.30 -8.95 -16.50
C TRP A 80 -9.34 -9.85 -17.17
N GLY A 81 -10.61 -9.45 -17.20
CA GLY A 81 -11.65 -10.16 -17.95
C GLY A 81 -11.30 -10.38 -19.42
N GLN A 82 -10.81 -9.33 -20.09
CA GLN A 82 -10.40 -9.37 -21.51
C GLN A 82 -9.20 -10.30 -21.76
N THR A 83 -8.34 -10.56 -20.76
CA THR A 83 -7.25 -11.54 -20.86
C THR A 83 -7.68 -12.97 -20.55
N GLY A 84 -8.99 -13.25 -20.49
CA GLY A 84 -9.53 -14.57 -20.22
C GLY A 84 -9.87 -14.86 -18.76
N LEU A 85 -9.61 -13.91 -17.86
CA LEU A 85 -9.97 -14.01 -16.44
C LEU A 85 -11.40 -13.47 -16.21
N ILE A 86 -12.39 -14.06 -16.86
CA ILE A 86 -13.77 -13.56 -16.98
C ILE A 86 -14.41 -13.33 -15.60
N ASP A 87 -14.15 -14.23 -14.63
CA ASP A 87 -14.70 -14.14 -13.28
C ASP A 87 -14.03 -13.05 -12.43
N TRP A 88 -13.05 -12.32 -12.98
CA TRP A 88 -12.34 -11.21 -12.36
C TRP A 88 -12.65 -9.85 -13.00
N SER A 89 -13.63 -9.77 -13.92
CA SER A 89 -14.15 -8.47 -14.42
C SER A 89 -14.81 -7.68 -13.31
N TYR A 90 -14.99 -6.37 -13.50
CA TYR A 90 -15.47 -5.49 -12.43
C TYR A 90 -16.87 -5.89 -11.90
N ASP A 91 -17.79 -6.25 -12.77
CA ASP A 91 -19.13 -6.73 -12.40
C ASP A 91 -19.09 -8.00 -11.53
N LYS A 92 -18.09 -8.86 -11.72
CA LYS A 92 -17.89 -10.09 -10.95
C LYS A 92 -17.23 -9.85 -9.58
N VAL A 93 -16.32 -8.87 -9.47
CA VAL A 93 -15.62 -8.60 -8.21
C VAL A 93 -16.36 -7.58 -7.32
N LEU A 94 -17.18 -6.68 -7.88
CA LEU A 94 -17.95 -5.69 -7.11
C LEU A 94 -18.81 -6.30 -5.99
N PRO A 95 -19.54 -7.43 -6.17
CA PRO A 95 -20.27 -8.06 -5.07
C PRO A 95 -19.39 -8.45 -3.88
N TYR A 96 -18.13 -8.81 -4.12
CA TYR A 96 -17.19 -9.17 -3.05
C TYR A 96 -16.64 -7.94 -2.34
N PHE A 97 -16.41 -6.82 -3.03
CA PHE A 97 -16.11 -5.55 -2.38
C PHE A 97 -17.24 -5.14 -1.46
N LYS A 98 -18.48 -5.15 -1.94
CA LYS A 98 -19.68 -4.84 -1.14
C LYS A 98 -19.84 -5.80 0.05
N LYS A 99 -19.61 -7.09 -0.14
CA LYS A 99 -19.69 -8.10 0.92
C LYS A 99 -18.67 -7.87 2.05
N SER A 100 -17.50 -7.35 1.73
CA SER A 100 -16.43 -7.10 2.70
C SER A 100 -16.58 -5.77 3.44
N GLU A 101 -17.32 -4.81 2.87
CA GLU A 101 -17.38 -3.43 3.33
C GLU A 101 -18.63 -3.12 4.17
N ASN A 102 -18.44 -2.24 5.15
CA ASN A 102 -19.47 -1.53 5.87
C ASN A 102 -19.19 -0.03 5.77
N TYR A 103 -19.70 0.59 4.70
CA TYR A 103 -19.51 2.00 4.44
C TYR A 103 -20.43 2.84 5.32
N LEU A 104 -19.86 3.78 6.06
CA LEU A 104 -20.55 4.58 7.07
C LEU A 104 -20.93 5.99 6.58
N ALA A 105 -20.73 6.28 5.30
CA ALA A 105 -21.17 7.52 4.67
C ALA A 105 -22.48 7.30 3.90
N GLU A 106 -22.67 7.98 2.78
CA GLU A 106 -23.91 7.90 2.01
C GLU A 106 -24.13 6.54 1.37
N GLU A 107 -25.39 6.09 1.34
CA GLU A 107 -25.78 4.84 0.72
C GLU A 107 -25.57 4.91 -0.81
N SER A 108 -24.98 3.86 -1.38
CA SER A 108 -24.64 3.79 -2.80
C SER A 108 -24.76 2.37 -3.32
N SER A 109 -25.11 2.22 -4.60
CA SER A 109 -25.12 0.91 -5.27
C SER A 109 -23.74 0.27 -5.36
N PHE A 110 -22.68 1.04 -5.20
CA PHE A 110 -21.29 0.58 -5.25
C PHE A 110 -20.74 0.13 -3.89
N HIS A 111 -21.36 0.54 -2.79
CA HIS A 111 -20.90 0.26 -1.43
C HIS A 111 -21.72 -0.82 -0.72
N GLY A 112 -21.08 -1.54 0.17
CA GLY A 112 -21.74 -2.45 1.12
C GLY A 112 -21.91 -1.77 2.48
N THR A 113 -22.97 -2.09 3.19
CA THR A 113 -23.30 -1.49 4.51
C THR A 113 -23.30 -2.51 5.64
N THR A 114 -23.05 -3.79 5.37
CA THR A 114 -23.19 -4.89 6.34
C THR A 114 -21.92 -5.74 6.47
N GLY A 115 -20.88 -5.45 5.69
CA GLY A 115 -19.64 -6.19 5.75
C GLY A 115 -18.84 -5.94 7.04
N PRO A 116 -17.79 -6.70 7.30
CA PRO A 116 -17.02 -6.61 8.54
C PRO A 116 -16.02 -5.44 8.57
N MET A 117 -15.64 -4.87 7.43
CA MET A 117 -14.66 -3.80 7.35
C MET A 117 -15.36 -2.44 7.30
N LYS A 118 -15.31 -1.68 8.39
CA LYS A 118 -15.85 -0.32 8.39
C LYS A 118 -14.97 0.60 7.59
N THR A 119 -15.60 1.36 6.69
CA THR A 119 -14.99 2.40 5.86
C THR A 119 -15.78 3.69 6.00
N THR A 120 -15.10 4.83 5.85
CA THR A 120 -15.72 6.14 5.94
C THR A 120 -14.88 7.17 5.17
N ILE A 121 -15.39 8.39 5.04
CA ILE A 121 -14.63 9.53 4.53
C ILE A 121 -13.71 10.06 5.64
N SER A 122 -12.51 10.52 5.28
CA SER A 122 -11.56 11.12 6.22
C SER A 122 -12.20 12.29 6.97
N GLY A 123 -12.16 12.24 8.31
CA GLY A 123 -12.67 13.29 9.19
C GLY A 123 -11.66 14.41 9.45
N VAL A 124 -10.60 14.53 8.66
CA VAL A 124 -9.66 15.64 8.76
C VAL A 124 -10.29 16.88 8.13
N GLU A 125 -10.47 17.93 8.92
CA GLU A 125 -10.95 19.23 8.47
C GLU A 125 -9.78 20.19 8.32
N ASP A 126 -9.63 20.79 7.15
CA ASP A 126 -8.60 21.78 6.85
C ASP A 126 -9.06 22.66 5.67
N PRO A 127 -9.08 24.00 5.79
CA PRO A 127 -9.50 24.91 4.70
C PRO A 127 -8.74 24.71 3.38
N VAL A 128 -7.54 24.18 3.44
CA VAL A 128 -6.73 23.83 2.26
C VAL A 128 -7.44 22.81 1.35
N PHE A 129 -8.35 22.00 1.90
CA PHE A 129 -9.06 21.02 1.08
C PHE A 129 -10.02 21.71 0.09
N ASP A 130 -10.79 22.69 0.55
CA ASP A 130 -11.72 23.42 -0.33
C ASP A 130 -10.93 24.22 -1.38
N ALA A 131 -9.81 24.81 -0.98
CA ALA A 131 -8.90 25.49 -1.90
C ALA A 131 -8.32 24.52 -2.96
N TYR A 132 -8.00 23.28 -2.56
CA TYR A 132 -7.54 22.23 -3.48
C TYR A 132 -8.61 21.85 -4.50
N LEU A 133 -9.87 21.68 -4.06
CA LEU A 133 -10.99 21.42 -4.96
C LEU A 133 -11.20 22.56 -5.95
N SER A 134 -11.23 23.80 -5.47
CA SER A 134 -11.40 24.98 -6.33
C SER A 134 -10.26 25.15 -7.34
N ALA A 135 -9.02 24.83 -6.94
CA ALA A 135 -7.88 24.80 -7.85
C ALA A 135 -8.04 23.73 -8.94
N GLY A 136 -8.57 22.57 -8.57
CA GLY A 136 -8.87 21.50 -9.52
C GLY A 136 -9.95 21.90 -10.52
N GLU A 137 -11.03 22.48 -10.04
CA GLU A 137 -12.14 22.98 -10.89
C GLU A 137 -11.66 24.02 -11.90
N ALA A 138 -10.79 24.94 -11.50
CA ALA A 138 -10.18 25.93 -12.40
C ALA A 138 -9.34 25.28 -13.52
N LEU A 139 -8.84 24.06 -13.32
CA LEU A 139 -8.10 23.27 -14.31
C LEU A 139 -8.98 22.23 -15.03
N GLY A 140 -10.30 22.21 -14.77
CA GLY A 140 -11.25 21.30 -15.40
C GLY A 140 -11.39 19.94 -14.70
N TYR A 141 -10.77 19.72 -13.54
CA TYR A 141 -11.00 18.52 -12.73
C TYR A 141 -12.27 18.70 -11.90
N GLN A 142 -13.10 17.67 -11.87
CA GLN A 142 -14.33 17.69 -11.10
C GLN A 142 -14.09 17.35 -9.63
N HIS A 143 -14.94 17.86 -8.74
CA HIS A 143 -15.07 17.29 -7.40
C HIS A 143 -15.73 15.93 -7.51
N GLN A 144 -15.01 14.88 -7.09
CA GLN A 144 -15.49 13.50 -7.06
C GLN A 144 -15.83 13.10 -5.63
N PRO A 145 -17.11 13.07 -5.23
CA PRO A 145 -17.47 12.74 -3.86
C PRO A 145 -17.21 11.28 -3.50
N ASP A 146 -17.24 10.39 -4.50
CA ASP A 146 -17.07 8.94 -4.32
C ASP A 146 -16.22 8.31 -5.43
N PHE A 147 -14.90 8.33 -5.26
CA PHE A 147 -13.95 7.72 -6.21
C PHE A 147 -13.94 6.17 -6.18
N ASN A 148 -14.65 5.53 -5.25
CA ASN A 148 -14.90 4.09 -5.23
C ASN A 148 -16.27 3.74 -5.82
N GLY A 149 -17.00 4.74 -6.33
CA GLY A 149 -18.31 4.64 -6.97
C GLY A 149 -18.25 4.32 -8.46
N ALA A 150 -19.15 4.95 -9.22
CA ALA A 150 -19.29 4.75 -10.67
C ALA A 150 -18.08 5.29 -11.46
N ASP A 151 -17.59 6.44 -11.06
CA ASP A 151 -16.45 7.13 -11.68
C ASP A 151 -15.37 7.38 -10.64
N GLN A 152 -14.12 7.27 -11.07
CA GLN A 152 -12.97 7.49 -10.20
C GLN A 152 -12.32 8.85 -10.45
N GLU A 153 -12.50 9.44 -11.66
CA GLU A 153 -11.79 10.64 -12.08
C GLU A 153 -12.24 11.88 -11.29
N GLY A 154 -11.29 12.67 -10.82
CA GLY A 154 -11.53 13.93 -10.11
C GLY A 154 -10.79 14.03 -8.79
N LEU A 155 -11.04 15.14 -8.07
CA LEU A 155 -10.45 15.42 -6.76
C LEU A 155 -11.44 15.12 -5.64
N SER A 156 -10.98 14.54 -4.53
CA SER A 156 -11.83 13.97 -3.50
C SER A 156 -11.21 14.05 -2.09
N LYS A 157 -12.06 13.98 -1.06
CA LYS A 157 -11.62 13.54 0.27
C LYS A 157 -11.25 12.07 0.24
N MET A 158 -10.21 11.68 0.97
CA MET A 158 -9.80 10.29 1.05
C MET A 158 -10.83 9.45 1.79
N GLN A 159 -11.22 8.31 1.23
CA GLN A 159 -11.92 7.27 1.96
C GLN A 159 -10.92 6.42 2.75
N VAL A 160 -11.30 5.99 3.93
CA VAL A 160 -10.39 5.31 4.88
C VAL A 160 -11.06 4.10 5.53
N ASN A 161 -10.30 3.03 5.78
CA ASN A 161 -10.73 1.90 6.60
C ASN A 161 -10.40 2.16 8.09
N SER A 162 -10.84 3.31 8.57
CA SER A 162 -10.75 3.71 9.97
C SER A 162 -12.04 4.42 10.37
N ALA A 163 -12.62 4.02 11.48
CA ALA A 163 -13.85 4.57 12.02
C ALA A 163 -13.81 4.52 13.54
N GLU A 164 -14.60 5.36 14.21
CA GLU A 164 -14.71 5.36 15.68
C GLU A 164 -13.33 5.46 16.37
N GLY A 165 -12.41 6.24 15.78
CA GLY A 165 -11.05 6.41 16.29
C GLY A 165 -10.15 5.17 16.19
N LYS A 166 -10.50 4.18 15.37
CA LYS A 166 -9.77 2.91 15.21
C LYS A 166 -9.51 2.58 13.76
N ARG A 167 -8.41 1.88 13.54
CA ARG A 167 -8.10 1.16 12.30
C ARG A 167 -8.95 -0.10 12.18
N PHE A 168 -9.53 -0.34 11.01
CA PHE A 168 -10.16 -1.60 10.63
C PHE A 168 -9.23 -2.42 9.73
N SER A 169 -8.17 -3.00 10.35
CA SER A 169 -7.27 -3.93 9.65
C SER A 169 -7.99 -5.24 9.31
N ALA A 170 -7.36 -6.05 8.44
CA ALA A 170 -7.87 -7.41 8.16
C ALA A 170 -8.01 -8.27 9.42
N ALA A 171 -7.12 -8.10 10.41
CA ALA A 171 -7.25 -8.79 11.70
C ALA A 171 -8.50 -8.34 12.46
N VAL A 172 -8.71 -7.02 12.57
CA VAL A 172 -9.87 -6.45 13.27
C VAL A 172 -11.18 -6.83 12.58
N SER A 173 -11.20 -6.74 11.25
CA SER A 173 -12.43 -6.94 10.47
C SER A 173 -12.81 -8.41 10.30
N PHE A 174 -11.85 -9.29 10.07
CA PHE A 174 -12.15 -10.68 9.67
C PHE A 174 -11.69 -11.72 10.69
N LEU A 175 -10.55 -11.51 11.36
CA LEU A 175 -9.99 -12.53 12.25
C LEU A 175 -10.55 -12.44 13.67
N HIS A 176 -10.56 -11.25 14.27
CA HIS A 176 -11.04 -11.09 15.64
C HIS A 176 -12.48 -11.57 15.85
N PRO A 177 -13.45 -11.32 14.95
CA PRO A 177 -14.80 -11.88 15.07
C PRO A 177 -14.86 -13.41 14.99
N ALA A 178 -13.84 -14.03 14.42
CA ALA A 178 -13.78 -15.49 14.24
C ALA A 178 -12.91 -16.22 15.27
N ILE A 179 -12.12 -15.48 16.06
CA ILE A 179 -11.04 -16.06 16.89
C ILE A 179 -11.54 -17.02 17.98
N SER A 180 -12.79 -16.88 18.42
CA SER A 180 -13.44 -17.75 19.40
C SER A 180 -14.02 -19.05 18.82
N ARG A 181 -13.95 -19.24 17.50
CA ARG A 181 -14.48 -20.45 16.85
C ARG A 181 -13.62 -21.66 17.20
N ASN A 182 -14.23 -22.75 17.64
CA ASN A 182 -13.54 -23.99 18.04
C ASN A 182 -12.75 -24.65 16.89
N ASN A 183 -13.06 -24.30 15.63
CA ASN A 183 -12.39 -24.82 14.44
C ASN A 183 -11.32 -23.90 13.89
N LEU A 184 -10.93 -22.84 14.61
CA LEU A 184 -9.89 -21.90 14.22
C LEU A 184 -8.78 -21.86 15.28
N GLU A 185 -7.56 -22.15 14.84
CA GLU A 185 -6.35 -21.93 15.63
C GLU A 185 -5.50 -20.83 14.99
N VAL A 186 -4.99 -19.89 15.79
CA VAL A 186 -4.11 -18.82 15.36
C VAL A 186 -2.75 -18.95 16.06
N SER A 187 -1.71 -19.23 15.29
CA SER A 187 -0.33 -19.40 15.77
C SER A 187 0.54 -18.24 15.31
N THR A 188 0.79 -17.29 16.19
CA THR A 188 1.71 -16.17 15.96
C THR A 188 3.17 -16.55 16.25
N ARG A 189 4.10 -15.70 15.77
CA ARG A 189 5.56 -15.95 15.83
C ARG A 189 5.93 -17.29 15.21
N SER A 190 5.25 -17.62 14.11
CA SER A 190 5.37 -18.89 13.38
C SER A 190 5.83 -18.58 11.96
N LEU A 191 7.15 -18.55 11.75
CA LEU A 191 7.75 -18.23 10.46
C LEU A 191 7.80 -19.45 9.56
N VAL A 192 7.04 -19.44 8.47
CA VAL A 192 7.02 -20.51 7.47
C VAL A 192 8.41 -20.59 6.81
N LYS A 193 8.94 -21.80 6.72
CA LYS A 193 10.22 -22.11 6.10
C LYS A 193 10.02 -22.57 4.66
N ARG A 194 9.12 -23.55 4.47
CA ARG A 194 8.78 -24.15 3.17
C ARG A 194 7.47 -24.94 3.24
N LEU A 195 6.95 -25.26 2.09
CA LEU A 195 5.87 -26.22 1.90
C LEU A 195 6.43 -27.67 1.96
N LEU A 196 5.58 -28.63 2.28
CA LEU A 196 5.88 -30.05 2.28
C LEU A 196 5.04 -30.71 1.18
N PHE A 197 5.66 -31.63 0.43
CA PHE A 197 5.05 -32.26 -0.73
C PHE A 197 5.04 -33.79 -0.62
N ASP A 198 4.07 -34.39 -1.32
CA ASP A 198 4.05 -35.78 -1.75
C ASP A 198 3.95 -35.74 -3.29
N GLY A 199 5.06 -36.03 -3.96
CA GLY A 199 5.23 -35.68 -5.37
C GLY A 199 5.11 -34.17 -5.59
N THR A 200 4.17 -33.73 -6.41
CA THR A 200 3.85 -32.30 -6.62
C THR A 200 2.71 -31.79 -5.72
N LYS A 201 2.02 -32.69 -5.02
CA LYS A 201 0.90 -32.31 -4.16
C LYS A 201 1.40 -31.75 -2.83
N VAL A 202 0.97 -30.52 -2.49
CA VAL A 202 1.25 -29.95 -1.19
C VAL A 202 0.48 -30.69 -0.10
N ILE A 203 1.20 -31.19 0.93
CA ILE A 203 0.61 -31.92 2.07
C ILE A 203 0.77 -31.23 3.40
N GLY A 204 1.51 -30.11 3.47
CA GLY A 204 1.73 -29.41 4.75
C GLY A 204 2.75 -28.29 4.66
N ILE A 205 3.16 -27.83 5.84
CA ILE A 205 4.07 -26.70 6.01
C ILE A 205 5.12 -27.04 7.08
N GLU A 206 6.38 -26.69 6.80
CA GLU A 206 7.43 -26.61 7.80
C GLU A 206 7.62 -25.16 8.24
N TYR A 207 7.61 -24.90 9.55
CA TYR A 207 7.75 -23.56 10.11
C TYR A 207 8.61 -23.55 11.37
N ALA A 208 9.19 -22.38 11.67
CA ALA A 208 9.94 -22.12 12.89
C ALA A 208 9.06 -21.45 13.93
N LYS A 209 9.07 -21.94 15.18
CA LYS A 209 8.42 -21.32 16.32
C LYS A 209 9.26 -21.51 17.57
N SER A 210 9.59 -20.42 18.28
CA SER A 210 10.41 -20.45 19.49
C SER A 210 11.73 -21.23 19.31
N GLY A 211 12.43 -20.98 18.21
CA GLY A 211 13.71 -21.63 17.87
C GLY A 211 13.60 -23.09 17.39
N LYS A 212 12.41 -23.69 17.44
CA LYS A 212 12.18 -25.10 17.03
C LYS A 212 11.52 -25.16 15.65
N THR A 213 11.94 -26.13 14.85
CA THR A 213 11.26 -26.50 13.62
C THR A 213 10.04 -27.37 13.94
N LYS A 214 8.91 -26.99 13.36
CA LYS A 214 7.64 -27.73 13.47
C LYS A 214 7.09 -28.05 12.09
N ARG A 215 6.30 -29.11 12.00
CA ARG A 215 5.57 -29.50 10.80
C ARG A 215 4.09 -29.62 11.12
N VAL A 216 3.26 -29.21 10.19
CA VAL A 216 1.81 -29.40 10.24
C VAL A 216 1.34 -29.88 8.87
N PHE A 217 0.43 -30.83 8.86
CA PHE A 217 -0.11 -31.42 7.66
C PHE A 217 -1.53 -30.91 7.40
N ALA A 218 -1.79 -30.57 6.12
CA ALA A 218 -3.09 -30.12 5.65
C ALA A 218 -3.85 -31.29 5.04
N ARG A 219 -5.07 -31.53 5.49
CA ARG A 219 -5.93 -32.58 4.94
C ARG A 219 -6.62 -32.16 3.65
N LYS A 220 -6.81 -30.85 3.43
CA LYS A 220 -7.52 -30.33 2.28
C LYS A 220 -6.59 -29.49 1.41
N GLU A 221 -6.09 -28.38 1.92
CA GLU A 221 -5.28 -27.43 1.16
C GLU A 221 -4.39 -26.58 2.06
N VAL A 222 -3.38 -25.94 1.47
CA VAL A 222 -2.56 -24.90 2.07
C VAL A 222 -2.84 -23.60 1.31
N ILE A 223 -3.29 -22.56 2.03
CA ILE A 223 -3.55 -21.24 1.47
C ILE A 223 -2.34 -20.34 1.79
N LEU A 224 -1.66 -19.86 0.75
CA LEU A 224 -0.49 -19.02 0.86
C LEU A 224 -0.89 -17.55 0.68
N SER A 225 -0.94 -16.80 1.79
CA SER A 225 -1.34 -15.38 1.84
C SER A 225 -0.28 -14.51 2.53
N ALA A 226 1.01 -14.80 2.28
CA ALA A 226 2.13 -14.14 2.96
C ALA A 226 2.51 -12.77 2.38
N GLY A 227 1.70 -12.24 1.45
CA GLY A 227 1.93 -10.99 0.72
C GLY A 227 2.88 -11.17 -0.45
N THR A 228 2.99 -10.15 -1.30
CA THR A 228 3.68 -10.21 -2.59
C THR A 228 5.10 -10.75 -2.49
N TYR A 229 5.89 -10.28 -1.54
CA TYR A 229 7.29 -10.71 -1.41
C TYR A 229 7.43 -12.11 -0.81
N ASN A 230 6.71 -12.37 0.30
CA ASN A 230 6.91 -13.62 1.02
C ASN A 230 6.17 -14.81 0.40
N SER A 231 5.06 -14.61 -0.32
CA SER A 231 4.42 -15.70 -1.05
C SER A 231 5.34 -16.25 -2.14
N ALA A 232 5.93 -15.37 -2.95
CA ALA A 232 6.94 -15.77 -3.93
C ALA A 232 8.16 -16.43 -3.26
N LYS A 233 8.71 -15.82 -2.19
CA LYS A 233 9.82 -16.38 -1.43
C LYS A 233 9.54 -17.79 -0.92
N ILE A 234 8.34 -18.05 -0.37
CA ILE A 234 7.98 -19.38 0.15
C ILE A 234 7.88 -20.39 -0.99
N LEU A 235 7.32 -20.03 -2.14
CA LEU A 235 7.30 -20.90 -3.33
C LEU A 235 8.72 -21.26 -3.78
N LEU A 236 9.60 -20.25 -3.92
CA LEU A 236 11.00 -20.45 -4.30
C LEU A 236 11.75 -21.35 -3.31
N LEU A 237 11.64 -21.10 -2.00
CA LEU A 237 12.25 -21.94 -0.95
C LEU A 237 11.67 -23.36 -0.91
N SER A 238 10.54 -23.58 -1.56
CA SER A 238 9.85 -24.86 -1.61
C SER A 238 10.13 -25.63 -2.93
N GLY A 239 11.04 -25.13 -3.77
CA GLY A 239 11.38 -25.76 -5.04
C GLY A 239 10.42 -25.46 -6.19
N ILE A 240 9.57 -24.41 -6.07
CA ILE A 240 8.69 -23.95 -7.14
C ILE A 240 9.21 -22.62 -7.66
N GLY A 241 9.83 -22.59 -8.83
CA GLY A 241 10.43 -21.39 -9.39
C GLY A 241 11.32 -21.63 -10.60
N PRO A 242 12.14 -20.63 -10.98
CA PRO A 242 13.14 -20.75 -12.04
C PRO A 242 14.17 -21.81 -11.67
N GLU A 243 14.24 -22.84 -12.46
CA GLU A 243 15.04 -24.04 -12.17
C GLU A 243 16.52 -23.74 -11.96
N ASP A 244 17.11 -22.94 -12.86
CA ASP A 244 18.53 -22.61 -12.79
C ASP A 244 18.85 -21.81 -11.51
N GLU A 245 18.05 -20.79 -11.19
CA GLU A 245 18.22 -19.96 -9.97
C GLU A 245 18.11 -20.82 -8.69
N LEU A 246 17.20 -21.79 -8.67
CA LEU A 246 17.01 -22.65 -7.50
C LEU A 246 18.13 -23.69 -7.36
N ARG A 247 18.60 -24.28 -8.46
CA ARG A 247 19.72 -25.23 -8.48
C ARG A 247 21.03 -24.58 -8.00
N GLU A 248 21.30 -23.34 -8.42
CA GLU A 248 22.46 -22.55 -7.91
C GLU A 248 22.46 -22.39 -6.38
N LEU A 249 21.26 -22.34 -5.77
CA LEU A 249 21.09 -22.26 -4.34
C LEU A 249 21.01 -23.61 -3.63
N GLY A 250 21.15 -24.73 -4.36
CA GLY A 250 21.03 -26.08 -3.81
C GLY A 250 19.61 -26.44 -3.37
N ILE A 251 18.59 -25.86 -3.99
CA ILE A 251 17.17 -26.14 -3.71
C ILE A 251 16.66 -27.17 -4.72
N ASP A 252 16.14 -28.29 -4.21
CA ASP A 252 15.52 -29.33 -5.03
C ASP A 252 14.28 -28.81 -5.75
N ILE A 253 14.15 -29.15 -7.04
CA ILE A 253 13.04 -28.69 -7.88
C ILE A 253 11.82 -29.60 -7.68
N ILE A 254 10.72 -29.01 -7.28
CA ILE A 254 9.39 -29.65 -7.23
C ILE A 254 8.62 -29.34 -8.52
N ALA A 255 8.62 -28.07 -8.95
CA ALA A 255 8.02 -27.65 -10.20
C ALA A 255 8.80 -26.49 -10.83
N SER A 256 9.21 -26.65 -12.08
CA SER A 256 9.85 -25.57 -12.83
C SER A 256 8.80 -24.53 -13.24
N ARG A 257 8.84 -23.35 -12.61
CA ARG A 257 7.93 -22.21 -12.83
C ARG A 257 8.73 -20.93 -12.92
N LYS A 258 9.21 -20.59 -14.12
CA LYS A 258 10.17 -19.49 -14.35
C LYS A 258 9.66 -18.12 -13.91
N ASN A 259 8.34 -17.92 -13.80
CA ASN A 259 7.73 -16.63 -13.48
C ASN A 259 7.39 -16.42 -12.00
N VAL A 260 7.67 -17.40 -11.12
CA VAL A 260 7.59 -17.15 -9.67
C VAL A 260 8.58 -16.07 -9.27
N GLY A 261 8.07 -15.01 -8.66
CA GLY A 261 8.85 -13.83 -8.27
C GLY A 261 9.11 -12.83 -9.40
N LYS A 262 8.78 -13.13 -10.64
CA LYS A 262 8.89 -12.19 -11.78
C LYS A 262 7.64 -11.31 -11.89
N ASN A 263 7.66 -10.32 -12.80
CA ASN A 263 6.55 -9.42 -13.07
C ASN A 263 6.13 -8.56 -11.84
N LEU A 264 7.06 -8.28 -10.93
CA LEU A 264 6.79 -7.36 -9.81
C LEU A 264 6.43 -5.97 -10.35
N GLN A 265 5.35 -5.41 -9.83
CA GLN A 265 4.87 -4.07 -10.13
C GLN A 265 4.61 -3.33 -8.82
N ASP A 266 4.85 -2.02 -8.82
CA ASP A 266 4.49 -1.13 -7.72
C ASP A 266 4.32 0.28 -8.28
N HIS A 267 3.67 1.17 -7.56
CA HIS A 267 3.46 2.55 -7.99
C HIS A 267 4.66 3.42 -7.63
N PRO A 268 5.42 3.93 -8.62
CA PRO A 268 6.43 4.96 -8.40
C PRO A 268 5.77 6.31 -8.09
N SER A 269 6.34 7.07 -7.17
CA SER A 269 5.81 8.37 -6.77
C SER A 269 6.91 9.35 -6.40
N PHE A 270 6.58 10.64 -6.43
CA PHE A 270 7.40 11.74 -5.94
C PHE A 270 6.52 12.74 -5.18
N ASN A 271 7.17 13.69 -4.48
CA ASN A 271 6.48 14.74 -3.74
C ASN A 271 6.87 16.12 -4.25
N ILE A 272 5.89 17.01 -4.36
CA ILE A 272 6.11 18.46 -4.44
C ILE A 272 5.57 19.08 -3.15
N GLU A 273 6.39 19.88 -2.49
CA GLU A 273 6.06 20.44 -1.18
C GLU A 273 6.37 21.94 -1.15
N TYR A 274 5.44 22.69 -0.55
CA TYR A 274 5.56 24.11 -0.31
C TYR A 274 5.53 24.41 1.19
N LYS A 275 6.17 25.50 1.60
CA LYS A 275 5.96 26.07 2.92
C LYS A 275 4.53 26.58 3.00
N ARG A 276 3.77 26.12 3.95
CA ARG A 276 2.42 26.59 4.21
C ARG A 276 2.50 27.90 5.00
N ILE A 277 1.80 28.94 4.54
CA ILE A 277 1.71 30.25 5.20
C ILE A 277 0.42 30.41 5.99
N SER A 278 -0.64 29.70 5.63
CA SER A 278 -1.88 29.65 6.40
C SER A 278 -1.73 28.78 7.67
N SER A 279 -2.63 28.97 8.62
CA SER A 279 -2.60 28.19 9.86
C SER A 279 -2.83 26.68 9.58
N SER A 280 -2.11 25.82 10.28
CA SER A 280 -2.24 24.37 10.17
C SER A 280 -2.49 23.78 11.55
N GLN A 281 -3.65 23.17 11.74
CA GLN A 281 -3.95 22.43 12.97
C GLN A 281 -3.04 21.21 13.12
N PHE A 282 -2.71 20.52 12.02
CA PHE A 282 -1.78 19.39 12.05
C PHE A 282 -0.44 19.80 12.66
N TYR A 283 0.16 20.89 12.13
CA TYR A 283 1.44 21.40 12.59
C TYR A 283 1.41 21.82 14.06
N GLN A 284 0.32 22.50 14.48
CA GLN A 284 0.13 22.89 15.88
C GLN A 284 0.01 21.67 16.80
N ASN A 285 -0.62 20.58 16.32
CA ASN A 285 -0.77 19.35 17.08
C ASN A 285 0.52 18.51 17.19
N LEU A 286 1.57 18.85 16.42
CA LEU A 286 2.92 18.29 16.59
C LEU A 286 3.66 18.86 17.81
N ARG A 287 3.16 19.92 18.45
CA ARG A 287 3.72 20.40 19.71
C ARG A 287 3.55 19.34 20.80
N LEU A 288 4.64 18.98 21.48
CA LEU A 288 4.71 17.79 22.33
C LEU A 288 3.62 17.71 23.40
N ASP A 289 3.26 18.84 24.03
CA ASP A 289 2.18 18.89 25.03
C ASP A 289 0.81 18.62 24.39
N ARG A 290 0.53 19.24 23.24
CA ARG A 290 -0.72 19.01 22.49
C ARG A 290 -0.76 17.58 21.94
N LEU A 291 0.36 17.10 21.45
CA LEU A 291 0.48 15.72 20.95
C LEU A 291 0.17 14.73 22.06
N ALA A 292 0.77 14.88 23.24
CA ALA A 292 0.50 14.02 24.40
C ALA A 292 -0.98 14.06 24.81
N PHE A 293 -1.56 15.27 24.90
CA PHE A 293 -3.00 15.43 25.20
C PHE A 293 -3.88 14.74 24.17
N ASN A 294 -3.61 14.95 22.87
CA ASN A 294 -4.37 14.32 21.78
C ASN A 294 -4.24 12.80 21.78
N PHE A 295 -3.07 12.26 22.13
CA PHE A 295 -2.89 10.81 22.29
C PHE A 295 -3.73 10.26 23.47
N ILE A 296 -3.72 10.93 24.63
CA ILE A 296 -4.53 10.53 25.78
C ILE A 296 -6.02 10.60 25.42
N ARG A 297 -6.46 11.69 24.77
CA ARG A 297 -7.84 11.85 24.32
C ARG A 297 -8.28 10.77 23.35
N ALA A 298 -7.44 10.45 22.35
CA ALA A 298 -7.71 9.37 21.41
C ALA A 298 -7.78 8.01 22.09
N LEU A 299 -6.91 7.77 23.07
CA LEU A 299 -6.86 6.51 23.82
C LEU A 299 -8.10 6.30 24.69
N LEU A 300 -8.50 7.30 25.46
CA LEU A 300 -9.58 7.21 26.43
C LEU A 300 -10.96 7.39 25.79
N PHE A 301 -11.09 8.33 24.85
CA PHE A 301 -12.36 8.78 24.28
C PHE A 301 -12.52 8.50 22.79
N ARG A 302 -11.50 7.93 22.13
CA ARG A 302 -11.50 7.67 20.69
C ARG A 302 -11.87 8.88 19.83
N SER A 303 -11.46 10.07 20.27
CA SER A 303 -11.81 11.35 19.68
C SER A 303 -10.59 12.26 19.57
N GLY A 304 -10.75 13.35 18.81
CA GLY A 304 -9.71 14.34 18.59
C GLY A 304 -8.74 13.96 17.47
N PRO A 305 -7.76 14.85 17.17
CA PRO A 305 -6.90 14.72 15.98
C PRO A 305 -6.14 13.39 15.85
N ALA A 306 -5.69 12.82 16.97
CA ALA A 306 -4.94 11.56 16.97
C ALA A 306 -5.82 10.32 16.69
N SER A 307 -7.14 10.45 16.64
CA SER A 307 -8.08 9.39 16.28
C SER A 307 -8.36 9.31 14.77
N HIS A 308 -7.89 10.29 13.99
CA HIS A 308 -8.07 10.35 12.55
C HIS A 308 -6.85 9.78 11.80
N ALA A 309 -7.10 9.24 10.61
CA ALA A 309 -6.05 8.86 9.68
C ALA A 309 -5.31 10.10 9.17
N LEU A 310 -4.03 9.93 8.80
CA LEU A 310 -3.26 11.00 8.15
C LEU A 310 -3.65 11.20 6.68
N ALA A 311 -4.33 10.22 6.07
CA ALA A 311 -4.85 10.34 4.72
C ALA A 311 -5.94 11.43 4.67
N PHE A 312 -5.73 12.45 3.86
CA PHE A 312 -6.51 13.68 3.89
C PHE A 312 -7.32 13.88 2.60
N GLY A 313 -6.66 14.21 1.49
CA GLY A 313 -7.27 14.38 0.18
C GLY A 313 -6.61 13.48 -0.86
N THR A 314 -7.33 13.23 -1.94
CA THR A 314 -6.83 12.46 -3.09
C THR A 314 -7.35 13.07 -4.39
N GLY A 315 -6.80 12.61 -5.49
CA GLY A 315 -7.32 12.88 -6.83
C GLY A 315 -6.89 11.76 -7.77
N PHE A 316 -7.72 11.47 -8.74
CA PHE A 316 -7.42 10.56 -9.83
C PHE A 316 -7.54 11.33 -11.13
N VAL A 317 -6.45 11.46 -11.87
CA VAL A 317 -6.40 12.29 -13.06
C VAL A 317 -5.70 11.56 -14.21
N ARG A 318 -6.03 11.95 -15.43
CA ARG A 318 -5.36 11.44 -16.62
C ARG A 318 -4.13 12.29 -16.94
N SER A 319 -3.01 11.62 -17.23
CA SER A 319 -1.80 12.32 -17.65
C SER A 319 -1.94 13.02 -19.01
N THR A 320 -2.85 12.51 -19.85
CA THR A 320 -3.22 13.06 -21.17
C THR A 320 -4.69 12.76 -21.45
N SER A 321 -5.31 13.55 -22.32
CA SER A 321 -6.75 13.44 -22.65
C SER A 321 -7.12 12.17 -23.42
N ASP A 322 -6.17 11.50 -24.05
CA ASP A 322 -6.36 10.24 -24.78
C ASP A 322 -6.43 9.00 -23.88
N LYS A 323 -6.06 9.13 -22.60
CA LYS A 323 -6.20 8.03 -21.65
C LYS A 323 -7.68 7.74 -21.36
N SER A 324 -8.08 6.48 -21.43
CA SER A 324 -9.46 6.06 -21.14
C SER A 324 -9.81 6.07 -19.66
N ILE A 325 -8.82 5.95 -18.79
CA ILE A 325 -8.96 5.91 -17.32
C ILE A 325 -7.82 6.67 -16.67
N PRO A 326 -8.00 7.21 -15.44
CA PRO A 326 -6.95 7.91 -14.71
C PRO A 326 -5.71 7.03 -14.51
N ASP A 327 -4.54 7.55 -14.83
CA ASP A 327 -3.24 6.87 -14.68
C ASP A 327 -2.33 7.53 -13.64
N ILE A 328 -2.78 8.63 -13.03
CA ILE A 328 -2.11 9.32 -11.94
C ILE A 328 -3.04 9.39 -10.74
N GLN A 329 -2.52 9.07 -9.55
CA GLN A 329 -3.17 9.39 -8.27
C GLN A 329 -2.40 10.50 -7.57
N LEU A 330 -3.13 11.46 -7.04
CA LEU A 330 -2.64 12.55 -6.22
C LEU A 330 -3.02 12.31 -4.76
N PHE A 331 -2.08 12.54 -3.84
CA PHE A 331 -2.33 12.53 -2.40
C PHE A 331 -2.03 13.91 -1.83
N LEU A 332 -3.08 14.65 -1.47
CA LEU A 332 -2.94 15.91 -0.76
C LEU A 332 -2.54 15.63 0.68
N LYS A 333 -1.46 16.26 1.13
CA LYS A 333 -0.92 16.16 2.48
C LYS A 333 -0.90 17.57 3.11
N ASN A 334 -1.45 17.70 4.30
CA ASN A 334 -1.38 18.94 5.09
C ASN A 334 -0.13 19.01 5.98
N PHE A 335 0.94 18.34 5.57
CA PHE A 335 2.24 18.29 6.25
C PHE A 335 3.38 18.05 5.24
N SER A 336 4.60 18.44 5.65
CA SER A 336 5.84 18.02 4.98
C SER A 336 6.42 16.79 5.64
N VAL A 337 7.18 15.98 4.85
CA VAL A 337 8.01 14.90 5.41
C VAL A 337 9.12 15.43 6.36
N GLN A 338 9.42 16.72 6.30
CA GLN A 338 10.37 17.41 7.17
C GLN A 338 9.74 17.92 8.47
N ASP A 339 8.40 17.90 8.59
CA ASP A 339 7.72 18.29 9.82
C ASP A 339 8.03 17.28 10.93
N LYS A 340 8.27 17.79 12.12
CA LYS A 340 8.66 17.00 13.29
C LYS A 340 8.02 17.54 14.55
N GLU A 341 7.93 16.66 15.55
CA GLU A 341 7.45 17.08 16.87
C GLU A 341 8.36 18.17 17.43
N TRP A 342 7.78 19.18 18.06
CA TRP A 342 8.48 20.34 18.56
C TRP A 342 7.98 20.80 19.93
N PHE A 343 8.81 21.59 20.62
CA PHE A 343 8.43 22.25 21.86
C PHE A 343 9.22 23.57 21.98
N PRO A 344 8.56 24.69 22.37
CA PRO A 344 9.24 25.99 22.50
C PRO A 344 10.54 25.88 23.29
N MET A 345 11.60 26.54 22.84
CA MET A 345 12.95 26.62 23.42
C MET A 345 13.71 25.28 23.54
N ILE A 346 13.06 24.10 23.35
CA ILE A 346 13.69 22.79 23.50
C ILE A 346 13.95 22.14 22.14
N ARG A 347 12.97 22.18 21.24
CA ARG A 347 13.06 21.55 19.93
C ARG A 347 12.37 22.40 18.87
N SER A 348 13.14 22.82 17.87
CA SER A 348 12.63 23.60 16.77
C SER A 348 11.63 22.82 15.92
N PRO A 349 10.57 23.46 15.43
CA PRO A 349 9.60 22.88 14.53
C PRO A 349 10.19 22.59 13.14
N GLY A 350 9.47 21.79 12.33
CA GLY A 350 9.69 21.67 10.90
C GLY A 350 9.17 22.88 10.12
N PRO A 351 9.17 22.80 8.77
CA PRO A 351 8.85 23.98 7.92
C PRO A 351 7.36 24.37 7.91
N ASN A 352 6.45 23.61 8.49
CA ASN A 352 4.99 23.70 8.30
C ASN A 352 4.65 23.52 6.82
N GLY A 353 4.70 22.30 6.34
CA GLY A 353 4.58 22.00 4.92
C GLY A 353 3.15 21.73 4.46
N LEU A 354 2.95 21.89 3.18
CA LEU A 354 1.78 21.46 2.42
C LEU A 354 2.30 20.80 1.14
N GLY A 355 1.84 19.61 0.82
CA GLY A 355 2.38 18.87 -0.30
C GLY A 355 1.35 18.05 -1.06
N ILE A 356 1.68 17.74 -2.31
CA ILE A 356 0.99 16.74 -3.11
C ILE A 356 2.02 15.67 -3.51
N MET A 357 1.73 14.42 -3.20
CA MET A 357 2.43 13.27 -3.72
C MET A 357 1.68 12.78 -4.96
N ALA A 358 2.37 12.71 -6.09
CA ALA A 358 1.84 12.12 -7.32
C ALA A 358 2.41 10.73 -7.53
N CYS A 359 1.56 9.77 -7.87
CA CYS A 359 1.99 8.42 -8.20
C CYS A 359 1.43 7.95 -9.54
N HIS A 360 2.25 7.23 -10.29
CA HIS A 360 1.86 6.59 -11.54
C HIS A 360 1.20 5.24 -11.23
N LEU A 361 -0.08 5.10 -11.64
CA LEU A 361 -0.91 3.94 -11.29
C LEU A 361 -0.65 2.69 -12.14
N ARG A 362 -0.14 2.86 -13.37
CA ARG A 362 0.02 1.76 -14.33
C ARG A 362 1.40 1.78 -14.99
N PRO A 363 2.47 1.65 -14.19
CA PRO A 363 3.83 1.63 -14.76
C PRO A 363 4.02 0.40 -15.65
N GLU A 364 4.79 0.57 -16.72
CA GLU A 364 5.19 -0.51 -17.63
C GLU A 364 6.42 -1.27 -17.12
N SER A 365 7.24 -0.63 -16.31
CA SER A 365 8.40 -1.26 -15.68
C SER A 365 8.03 -2.49 -14.89
N ARG A 366 8.84 -3.53 -15.00
CA ARG A 366 8.66 -4.80 -14.29
C ARG A 366 9.91 -5.15 -13.53
N GLY A 367 9.72 -5.54 -12.30
CA GLY A 367 10.75 -5.97 -11.37
C GLY A 367 10.67 -7.44 -11.01
N SER A 368 11.37 -7.81 -9.95
CA SER A 368 11.43 -9.19 -9.49
C SER A 368 11.62 -9.31 -7.97
N VAL A 369 11.24 -10.47 -7.47
CA VAL A 369 11.53 -10.99 -6.14
C VAL A 369 12.28 -12.30 -6.32
N SER A 370 13.49 -12.43 -5.78
CA SER A 370 14.31 -13.63 -5.86
C SER A 370 14.92 -14.00 -4.52
N LEU A 371 15.58 -15.14 -4.44
CA LEU A 371 16.29 -15.56 -3.24
C LEU A 371 17.74 -15.07 -3.28
N GLY A 372 18.23 -14.59 -2.13
CA GLY A 372 19.67 -14.38 -1.93
C GLY A 372 20.39 -15.63 -1.44
N SER A 373 19.66 -16.57 -0.84
CA SER A 373 20.18 -17.83 -0.31
C SER A 373 19.03 -18.83 -0.05
N ALA A 374 19.34 -20.09 0.20
CA ALA A 374 18.37 -21.10 0.64
C ALA A 374 17.92 -20.96 2.11
N LYS A 375 18.43 -19.97 2.84
CA LYS A 375 18.04 -19.76 4.24
C LYS A 375 16.72 -19.00 4.34
N TYR A 376 15.73 -19.59 4.99
CA TYR A 376 14.38 -19.00 5.15
C TYR A 376 14.38 -17.70 5.96
N GLN A 377 15.42 -17.45 6.80
CA GLN A 377 15.56 -16.22 7.58
C GLN A 377 15.98 -15.02 6.72
N ASP A 378 16.75 -15.25 5.67
CA ASP A 378 17.29 -14.18 4.85
C ASP A 378 16.17 -13.44 4.12
N PRO A 379 16.26 -12.11 3.96
CA PRO A 379 15.26 -11.37 3.20
C PRO A 379 15.29 -11.79 1.71
N PRO A 380 14.17 -11.65 1.00
CA PRO A 380 14.20 -11.77 -0.46
C PRO A 380 14.97 -10.59 -1.06
N LYS A 381 15.61 -10.80 -2.20
CA LYS A 381 16.10 -9.73 -3.08
C LYS A 381 14.91 -9.13 -3.81
N ILE A 382 14.77 -7.81 -3.77
CA ILE A 382 13.65 -7.07 -4.37
C ILE A 382 14.23 -6.05 -5.33
N ILE A 383 13.84 -6.10 -6.58
CA ILE A 383 14.16 -5.09 -7.60
C ILE A 383 12.84 -4.62 -8.19
N ASN A 384 12.52 -3.33 -8.06
CA ASN A 384 11.33 -2.77 -8.68
C ASN A 384 11.56 -2.45 -10.16
N ASN A 385 12.79 -2.13 -10.51
CA ASN A 385 13.20 -1.72 -11.86
C ASN A 385 12.40 -0.51 -12.36
N PHE A 386 12.08 0.43 -11.47
CA PHE A 386 11.33 1.64 -11.80
C PHE A 386 12.00 2.45 -12.91
N LEU A 387 11.19 3.15 -13.70
CA LEU A 387 11.62 4.02 -14.79
C LEU A 387 12.48 3.29 -15.85
N ASN A 388 12.20 2.01 -16.08
CA ASN A 388 12.86 1.23 -17.14
C ASN A 388 12.27 1.50 -18.53
N THR A 389 11.15 2.21 -18.62
CA THR A 389 10.53 2.62 -19.89
C THR A 389 10.39 4.13 -19.96
N GLU A 390 10.45 4.67 -21.18
CA GLU A 390 10.27 6.11 -21.43
C GLU A 390 8.85 6.56 -21.04
N ASN A 391 7.86 5.71 -21.20
CA ASN A 391 6.48 6.03 -20.84
C ASN A 391 6.32 6.29 -19.31
N ASP A 392 7.05 5.55 -18.47
CA ASP A 392 6.97 5.72 -17.02
C ASP A 392 7.49 7.10 -16.58
N ILE A 393 8.67 7.51 -17.08
CA ILE A 393 9.23 8.82 -16.72
C ILE A 393 8.42 9.97 -17.32
N THR A 394 7.96 9.83 -18.56
CA THR A 394 7.12 10.85 -19.22
C THR A 394 5.80 11.05 -18.48
N THR A 395 5.17 9.97 -18.02
CA THR A 395 3.93 10.05 -17.23
C THR A 395 4.15 10.78 -15.91
N LEU A 396 5.25 10.48 -15.19
CA LEU A 396 5.58 11.20 -13.96
C LEU A 396 5.96 12.66 -14.21
N ARG A 397 6.63 12.98 -15.33
CA ARG A 397 6.92 14.37 -15.73
C ARG A 397 5.63 15.16 -15.97
N ARG A 398 4.64 14.56 -16.63
CA ARG A 398 3.30 15.16 -16.78
C ARG A 398 2.62 15.37 -15.44
N ALA A 399 2.69 14.37 -14.55
CA ALA A 399 2.17 14.49 -13.19
C ALA A 399 2.84 15.65 -12.41
N PHE A 400 4.12 15.89 -12.63
CA PHE A 400 4.85 17.02 -12.04
C PHE A 400 4.24 18.35 -12.45
N HIS A 401 3.99 18.54 -13.73
CA HIS A 401 3.35 19.77 -14.25
C HIS A 401 1.93 19.92 -13.72
N ILE A 402 1.13 18.86 -13.70
CA ILE A 402 -0.23 18.87 -13.14
C ILE A 402 -0.20 19.34 -11.69
N VAL A 403 0.69 18.80 -10.87
CA VAL A 403 0.80 19.18 -9.45
C VAL A 403 1.18 20.65 -9.30
N ARG A 404 2.15 21.17 -10.05
CA ARG A 404 2.50 22.58 -10.01
C ARG A 404 1.34 23.49 -10.46
N GLN A 405 0.64 23.13 -11.54
CA GLN A 405 -0.53 23.86 -11.99
C GLN A 405 -1.62 23.95 -10.90
N ILE A 406 -1.87 22.88 -10.16
CA ILE A 406 -2.81 22.89 -9.04
C ILE A 406 -2.34 23.89 -7.95
N PHE A 407 -1.07 23.88 -7.58
CA PHE A 407 -0.53 24.81 -6.59
C PHE A 407 -0.59 26.30 -7.04
N GLU A 408 -0.50 26.57 -8.33
CA GLU A 408 -0.53 27.92 -8.90
C GLU A 408 -1.93 28.53 -8.96
N GLN A 409 -3.00 27.71 -8.90
CA GLN A 409 -4.38 28.19 -8.97
C GLN A 409 -4.81 28.88 -7.66
N LYS A 410 -5.59 29.96 -7.79
CA LYS A 410 -6.32 30.54 -6.66
C LYS A 410 -7.59 29.71 -6.38
N PRO A 411 -8.01 29.51 -5.12
CA PRO A 411 -7.38 30.10 -3.90
C PRO A 411 -6.23 29.25 -3.31
N PHE A 412 -5.84 28.15 -3.91
CA PHE A 412 -4.85 27.21 -3.33
C PHE A 412 -3.47 27.89 -3.14
N SER A 413 -3.06 28.69 -4.13
CA SER A 413 -1.80 29.47 -4.07
C SER A 413 -1.74 30.47 -2.91
N GLU A 414 -2.87 30.91 -2.35
CA GLU A 414 -2.92 31.81 -1.20
C GLU A 414 -2.52 31.13 0.13
N HIS A 415 -2.45 29.80 0.15
CA HIS A 415 -2.04 29.02 1.31
C HIS A 415 -0.54 28.70 1.35
N ILE A 416 0.17 28.96 0.25
CA ILE A 416 1.57 28.54 0.09
C ILE A 416 2.54 29.71 -0.03
N GLY A 417 3.76 29.49 0.41
CA GLY A 417 4.90 30.37 0.22
C GLY A 417 5.94 29.73 -0.69
N MET A 418 7.18 29.67 -0.22
CA MET A 418 8.31 29.12 -0.95
C MET A 418 8.12 27.62 -1.23
N GLU A 419 8.45 27.17 -2.45
CA GLU A 419 8.55 25.74 -2.79
C GLU A 419 9.75 25.12 -2.05
N LEU A 420 9.48 24.09 -1.25
CA LEU A 420 10.49 23.38 -0.44
C LEU A 420 11.12 22.24 -1.21
N THR A 421 10.36 21.60 -2.08
CA THR A 421 10.76 20.41 -2.87
C THR A 421 9.98 20.41 -4.18
N PRO A 422 10.65 20.36 -5.34
CA PRO A 422 12.12 20.35 -5.56
C PRO A 422 12.79 21.72 -5.40
N GLY A 423 12.04 22.80 -5.40
CA GLY A 423 12.52 24.18 -5.49
C GLY A 423 12.33 24.76 -6.90
N THR A 424 12.19 26.09 -6.97
CA THR A 424 11.80 26.83 -8.18
C THR A 424 12.80 26.76 -9.33
N ASN A 425 14.00 26.23 -9.09
CA ASN A 425 15.05 26.08 -10.11
C ASN A 425 14.82 24.89 -11.04
N VAL A 426 14.04 23.89 -10.64
CA VAL A 426 13.72 22.69 -11.46
C VAL A 426 12.61 23.07 -12.44
N LYS A 427 12.96 23.24 -13.73
CA LYS A 427 12.04 23.74 -14.77
C LYS A 427 12.05 22.94 -16.06
N SER A 428 13.24 22.56 -16.55
CA SER A 428 13.37 21.78 -17.79
C SER A 428 13.00 20.32 -17.56
N ASP A 429 12.65 19.62 -18.63
CA ASP A 429 12.33 18.19 -18.58
C ASP A 429 13.49 17.38 -17.99
N ASP A 430 14.73 17.70 -18.36
CA ASP A 430 15.92 17.01 -17.82
C ASP A 430 16.09 17.24 -16.32
N GLU A 431 15.84 18.45 -15.83
CA GLU A 431 15.89 18.76 -14.41
C GLU A 431 14.77 18.07 -13.64
N ILE A 432 13.57 17.99 -14.20
CA ILE A 432 12.42 17.27 -13.65
C ILE A 432 12.72 15.77 -13.59
N ASP A 433 13.23 15.19 -14.66
CA ASP A 433 13.58 13.77 -14.72
C ASP A 433 14.68 13.43 -13.71
N LYS A 434 15.69 14.28 -13.61
CA LYS A 434 16.73 14.14 -12.58
C LYS A 434 16.13 14.17 -11.17
N PHE A 435 15.29 15.16 -10.88
CA PHE A 435 14.59 15.26 -9.59
C PHE A 435 13.76 14.01 -9.29
N ILE A 436 12.98 13.52 -10.26
CA ILE A 436 12.18 12.31 -10.10
C ILE A 436 13.09 11.11 -9.79
N ARG A 437 14.17 10.89 -10.54
CA ARG A 437 15.10 9.77 -10.31
C ARG A 437 15.77 9.84 -8.93
N GLU A 438 16.12 11.04 -8.46
CA GLU A 438 16.77 11.26 -7.19
C GLU A 438 15.83 11.13 -5.98
N THR A 439 14.53 11.38 -6.15
CA THR A 439 13.57 11.47 -5.04
C THR A 439 12.46 10.43 -5.07
N LEU A 440 12.30 9.70 -6.18
CA LEU A 440 11.27 8.68 -6.34
C LEU A 440 11.23 7.71 -5.16
N ILE A 441 10.02 7.44 -4.68
CA ILE A 441 9.73 6.41 -3.69
C ILE A 441 8.57 5.54 -4.19
N THR A 442 8.40 4.36 -3.61
CA THR A 442 7.20 3.54 -3.81
C THR A 442 6.08 4.01 -2.87
N VAL A 443 4.83 3.81 -3.26
CA VAL A 443 3.68 3.96 -2.34
C VAL A 443 3.33 2.65 -1.63
N TYR A 444 4.20 1.63 -1.75
CA TYR A 444 4.13 0.36 -1.02
C TYR A 444 2.95 -0.53 -1.44
N HIS A 445 2.59 -0.54 -2.73
CA HIS A 445 1.52 -1.33 -3.33
C HIS A 445 2.02 -2.45 -4.27
N PRO A 446 3.03 -3.26 -3.87
CA PRO A 446 3.61 -4.27 -4.76
C PRO A 446 2.61 -5.37 -5.09
N ILE A 447 2.58 -5.76 -6.37
CA ILE A 447 1.78 -6.86 -6.92
C ILE A 447 2.59 -7.66 -7.94
N GLY A 448 2.02 -8.74 -8.46
CA GLY A 448 2.45 -9.40 -9.70
C GLY A 448 3.46 -10.53 -9.55
N SER A 449 4.13 -10.69 -8.40
CA SER A 449 5.19 -11.72 -8.20
C SER A 449 4.68 -13.17 -8.27
N CYS A 450 3.36 -13.38 -8.21
CA CYS A 450 2.68 -14.66 -8.43
C CYS A 450 1.51 -14.41 -9.39
N ARG A 451 1.80 -13.99 -10.62
CA ARG A 451 0.80 -13.55 -11.60
C ARG A 451 -0.25 -14.63 -11.87
N MET A 452 -1.52 -14.24 -11.79
CA MET A 452 -2.66 -15.03 -12.23
C MET A 452 -2.82 -14.94 -13.76
N GLY A 453 -3.25 -16.00 -14.40
CA GLY A 453 -3.55 -16.01 -15.83
C GLY A 453 -4.06 -17.34 -16.33
N ILE A 454 -4.54 -17.35 -17.57
CA ILE A 454 -4.97 -18.57 -18.28
C ILE A 454 -3.81 -19.24 -19.02
N ASP A 455 -2.74 -18.50 -19.28
CA ASP A 455 -1.55 -18.96 -20.00
C ASP A 455 -0.62 -19.80 -19.11
N ASP A 456 0.23 -20.61 -19.73
CA ASP A 456 1.17 -21.50 -19.04
C ASP A 456 2.30 -20.75 -18.32
N GLU A 457 2.53 -19.50 -18.67
CA GLU A 457 3.52 -18.64 -18.03
C GLU A 457 3.00 -18.04 -16.70
N SER A 458 1.69 -18.14 -16.43
CA SER A 458 1.12 -17.68 -15.16
C SER A 458 1.55 -18.58 -14.00
N VAL A 459 1.76 -17.99 -12.82
CA VAL A 459 2.14 -18.72 -11.59
C VAL A 459 0.92 -19.43 -11.00
N VAL A 460 -0.22 -18.75 -11.02
CA VAL A 460 -1.49 -19.33 -10.56
C VAL A 460 -2.54 -19.27 -11.66
N ASP A 461 -3.47 -20.22 -11.61
CA ASP A 461 -4.62 -20.28 -12.50
C ASP A 461 -5.72 -19.26 -12.08
N PRO A 462 -6.85 -19.16 -12.83
CA PRO A 462 -7.95 -18.26 -12.48
C PRO A 462 -8.58 -18.51 -11.11
N GLU A 463 -8.49 -19.70 -10.55
CA GLU A 463 -8.93 -20.06 -9.20
C GLU A 463 -7.84 -19.89 -8.13
N LEU A 464 -6.73 -19.22 -8.48
CA LEU A 464 -5.58 -18.94 -7.62
C LEU A 464 -4.80 -20.19 -7.16
N ARG A 465 -4.94 -21.33 -7.85
CA ARG A 465 -4.15 -22.53 -7.57
C ARG A 465 -2.77 -22.41 -8.25
N VAL A 466 -1.72 -22.73 -7.50
CA VAL A 466 -0.36 -22.76 -8.06
C VAL A 466 -0.28 -23.86 -9.11
N ARG A 467 0.19 -23.51 -10.31
CA ARG A 467 0.36 -24.44 -11.42
C ARG A 467 1.54 -25.39 -11.16
N GLY A 468 1.40 -26.68 -11.54
CA GLY A 468 2.36 -27.75 -11.33
C GLY A 468 2.11 -28.49 -10.05
#